data_d2b37a1622dbde5730d351b0de3644bd
#
_entry.id   d2b37a1622dbde5730d351b0de3644bd
#
_cell.length_a   1.000
_cell.length_b   1.000
_cell.length_c   1.000
_cell.angle_alpha   90.00
_cell.angle_beta   90.00
_cell.angle_gamma   90.00
#
_symmetry.space_group_name_H-M   'P 1'
#
loop_
_entity.id
_entity.type
_entity.pdbx_description
1 polymer ?
#
loop_
_entity_poly.entity_id
_entity_poly.type
_entity_poly.pdbx_seq_one_letter_code
_entity_poly.pdbx_strand_id
1 'polypeptide(L)'
;MQMKVTSEQAKQLLTDQLSVWKSARDNYKALEAVQVKELTVEGCTVKIQFNPARIVSSAAKVDTQSLKERKCFLCAENRPEVQEGLPDGSYTWLINPFPIFPEHFTIPVNKHLPQLIEKRFGDMLRLAQAAEHYVLFYNGPKCGASAPDHAHFQAGNKGF
;
A
#
# COMPACT_ATOMS: atom_id res chain seq x y z
N MET A 1 26.56 -1.46 -1.52
CA MET A 1 25.62 -0.61 -2.29
C MET A 1 24.22 -1.04 -1.87
N GLN A 2 23.45 -0.18 -1.20
CA GLN A 2 22.12 -0.54 -0.75
C GLN A 2 21.23 -0.68 -2.00
N MET A 3 20.65 -1.86 -2.25
CA MET A 3 19.72 -2.05 -3.38
C MET A 3 18.52 -1.13 -3.17
N LYS A 4 18.19 -0.37 -4.19
CA LYS A 4 17.00 0.49 -4.22
C LYS A 4 16.03 -0.13 -5.23
N VAL A 5 14.78 -0.28 -4.83
CA VAL A 5 13.74 -0.76 -5.75
C VAL A 5 13.41 0.34 -6.75
N THR A 6 13.55 0.05 -8.04
CA THR A 6 13.18 0.96 -9.13
C THR A 6 11.71 0.79 -9.52
N SER A 7 11.19 1.74 -10.31
CA SER A 7 9.84 1.66 -10.86
C SER A 7 9.61 0.39 -11.67
N GLU A 8 10.59 -0.02 -12.49
CA GLU A 8 10.51 -1.22 -13.31
C GLU A 8 10.46 -2.49 -12.46
N GLN A 9 11.28 -2.57 -11.41
CA GLN A 9 11.28 -3.71 -10.49
C GLN A 9 9.95 -3.82 -9.73
N ALA A 10 9.39 -2.69 -9.27
CA ALA A 10 8.08 -2.67 -8.62
C ALA A 10 6.97 -3.13 -9.59
N LYS A 11 6.99 -2.66 -10.83
CA LYS A 11 6.04 -3.09 -11.87
C LYS A 11 6.16 -4.57 -12.19
N GLN A 12 7.40 -5.09 -12.26
CA GLN A 12 7.63 -6.52 -12.48
C GLN A 12 7.08 -7.35 -11.31
N LEU A 13 7.35 -6.93 -10.06
CA LEU A 13 6.75 -7.56 -8.87
C LEU A 13 5.22 -7.64 -8.98
N LEU A 14 4.56 -6.56 -9.40
CA LEU A 14 3.11 -6.55 -9.56
C LEU A 14 2.67 -7.60 -10.59
N THR A 15 3.31 -7.64 -11.75
CA THR A 15 3.01 -8.58 -12.82
C THR A 15 3.15 -10.03 -12.34
N ASP A 16 4.26 -10.35 -11.69
CA ASP A 16 4.56 -11.69 -11.20
C ASP A 16 3.55 -12.12 -10.13
N GLN A 17 3.28 -11.24 -9.16
CA GLN A 17 2.33 -11.53 -8.08
C GLN A 17 0.90 -11.72 -8.59
N LEU A 18 0.44 -10.91 -9.54
CA LEU A 18 -0.89 -11.07 -10.13
C LEU A 18 -1.00 -12.34 -10.99
N SER A 19 0.10 -12.90 -11.47
CA SER A 19 0.08 -14.19 -12.17
C SER A 19 -0.23 -15.37 -11.26
N VAL A 20 0.24 -15.34 -10.02
CA VAL A 20 0.15 -16.45 -9.05
C VAL A 20 -0.88 -16.23 -7.94
N TRP A 21 -1.19 -14.99 -7.58
CA TRP A 21 -2.09 -14.65 -6.46
C TRP A 21 -3.50 -14.32 -6.96
N LYS A 22 -4.35 -15.36 -7.04
CA LYS A 22 -5.71 -15.25 -7.60
C LYS A 22 -6.56 -14.15 -6.95
N SER A 23 -6.63 -14.08 -5.61
CA SER A 23 -7.48 -13.11 -4.93
C SER A 23 -7.00 -11.66 -5.15
N ALA A 24 -5.70 -11.43 -5.19
CA ALA A 24 -5.16 -10.11 -5.55
C ALA A 24 -5.52 -9.75 -7.00
N ARG A 25 -5.30 -10.68 -7.94
CA ARG A 25 -5.68 -10.47 -9.35
C ARG A 25 -7.15 -10.12 -9.52
N ASP A 26 -8.05 -10.83 -8.83
CA ASP A 26 -9.48 -10.57 -8.88
C ASP A 26 -9.82 -9.17 -8.35
N ASN A 27 -9.15 -8.71 -7.29
CA ASN A 27 -9.31 -7.37 -6.73
C ASN A 27 -8.76 -6.28 -7.66
N TYR A 28 -7.65 -6.51 -8.35
CA TYR A 28 -7.14 -5.59 -9.37
C TYR A 28 -8.08 -5.49 -10.57
N LYS A 29 -8.63 -6.63 -11.02
CA LYS A 29 -9.65 -6.64 -12.08
C LYS A 29 -10.92 -5.89 -11.66
N ALA A 30 -11.30 -5.91 -10.39
CA ALA A 30 -12.46 -5.18 -9.89
C ALA A 30 -12.31 -3.65 -10.00
N LEU A 31 -11.08 -3.11 -10.19
CA LEU A 31 -10.88 -1.69 -10.48
C LEU A 31 -11.54 -1.24 -11.79
N GLU A 32 -11.76 -2.15 -12.75
CA GLU A 32 -12.44 -1.85 -14.01
C GLU A 32 -13.93 -1.47 -13.80
N ALA A 33 -14.54 -1.92 -12.69
CA ALA A 33 -15.94 -1.66 -12.34
C ALA A 33 -16.11 -0.54 -11.31
N VAL A 34 -15.03 0.18 -10.97
CA VAL A 34 -15.06 1.27 -10.00
C VAL A 34 -15.83 2.45 -10.56
N GLN A 35 -16.70 3.04 -9.72
CA GLN A 35 -17.42 4.25 -10.05
C GLN A 35 -16.63 5.47 -9.56
N VAL A 36 -16.40 6.43 -10.44
CA VAL A 36 -15.70 7.68 -10.12
C VAL A 36 -16.63 8.87 -10.36
N LYS A 37 -16.69 9.77 -9.38
CA LYS A 37 -17.37 11.06 -9.51
C LYS A 37 -16.33 12.16 -9.30
N GLU A 38 -16.31 13.13 -10.21
CA GLU A 38 -15.49 14.33 -10.07
C GLU A 38 -16.35 15.50 -9.59
N LEU A 39 -15.80 16.26 -8.65
CA LEU A 39 -16.39 17.49 -8.12
C LEU A 39 -15.32 18.59 -8.17
N THR A 40 -15.75 19.82 -8.49
CA THR A 40 -14.90 21.00 -8.35
C THR A 40 -15.29 21.74 -7.06
N VAL A 41 -14.35 21.88 -6.14
CA VAL A 41 -14.54 22.58 -4.87
C VAL A 41 -13.45 23.63 -4.75
N GLU A 42 -13.83 24.91 -4.70
CA GLU A 42 -12.91 26.05 -4.58
C GLU A 42 -11.76 26.05 -5.61
N GLY A 43 -12.05 25.64 -6.86
CA GLY A 43 -11.06 25.55 -7.93
C GLY A 43 -10.19 24.27 -7.92
N CYS A 44 -10.37 23.38 -6.95
CA CYS A 44 -9.68 22.09 -6.88
C CYS A 44 -10.59 20.98 -7.39
N THR A 45 -10.06 20.07 -8.21
CA THR A 45 -10.75 18.86 -8.65
C THR A 45 -10.62 17.78 -7.57
N VAL A 46 -11.76 17.29 -7.08
CA VAL A 46 -11.86 16.19 -6.12
C VAL A 46 -12.44 14.97 -6.84
N LYS A 47 -11.72 13.86 -6.86
CA LYS A 47 -12.19 12.57 -7.38
C LYS A 47 -12.67 11.70 -6.23
N ILE A 48 -13.94 11.30 -6.29
CA ILE A 48 -14.55 10.37 -5.34
C ILE A 48 -14.65 9.02 -6.03
N GLN A 49 -13.94 8.02 -5.49
CA GLN A 49 -13.96 6.66 -6.00
C GLN A 49 -14.78 5.75 -5.09
N PHE A 50 -15.76 5.05 -5.66
CA PHE A 50 -16.49 3.98 -4.99
C PHE A 50 -16.05 2.62 -5.53
N ASN A 51 -15.41 1.82 -4.66
CA ASN A 51 -14.95 0.47 -4.97
C ASN A 51 -15.54 -0.53 -3.95
N PRO A 52 -16.63 -1.25 -4.28
CA PRO A 52 -17.26 -2.20 -3.37
C PRO A 52 -16.36 -3.38 -2.98
N ALA A 53 -15.41 -3.77 -3.83
CA ALA A 53 -14.45 -4.85 -3.53
C ALA A 53 -13.51 -4.52 -2.35
N ARG A 54 -13.38 -3.23 -1.98
CA ARG A 54 -12.54 -2.80 -0.86
C ARG A 54 -13.21 -2.78 0.51
N ILE A 55 -14.48 -3.14 0.60
CA ILE A 55 -15.22 -3.02 1.87
C ILE A 55 -14.54 -3.80 3.01
N VAL A 56 -13.94 -4.95 2.71
CA VAL A 56 -13.20 -5.77 3.68
C VAL A 56 -12.00 -5.01 4.25
N SER A 57 -11.23 -4.34 3.38
CA SER A 57 -10.07 -3.54 3.80
C SER A 57 -10.46 -2.26 4.51
N SER A 58 -11.51 -1.58 4.03
CA SER A 58 -11.98 -0.31 4.60
C SER A 58 -12.66 -0.51 5.96
N ALA A 59 -13.22 -1.69 6.22
CA ALA A 59 -13.88 -2.06 7.48
C ALA A 59 -12.94 -2.72 8.49
N ALA A 60 -11.62 -2.64 8.29
CA ALA A 60 -10.64 -3.20 9.23
C ALA A 60 -10.81 -2.59 10.62
N LYS A 61 -10.95 -3.45 11.64
CA LYS A 61 -11.03 -3.02 13.04
C LYS A 61 -9.66 -2.54 13.49
N VAL A 62 -9.59 -1.29 13.93
CA VAL A 62 -8.34 -0.63 14.38
C VAL A 62 -8.42 -0.12 15.82
N ASP A 63 -9.42 -0.57 16.58
CA ASP A 63 -9.48 -0.32 18.01
C ASP A 63 -8.36 -1.09 18.76
N THR A 64 -8.01 -0.59 19.94
CA THR A 64 -6.88 -1.11 20.73
C THR A 64 -6.99 -2.60 21.05
N GLN A 65 -8.20 -3.11 21.30
CA GLN A 65 -8.41 -4.52 21.59
C GLN A 65 -8.19 -5.38 20.35
N SER A 66 -8.82 -5.02 19.23
CA SER A 66 -8.67 -5.74 17.96
C SER A 66 -7.21 -5.77 17.48
N LEU A 67 -6.46 -4.67 17.68
CA LEU A 67 -5.04 -4.61 17.31
C LEU A 67 -4.16 -5.54 18.15
N LYS A 68 -4.47 -5.73 19.43
CA LYS A 68 -3.74 -6.65 20.32
C LYS A 68 -4.02 -8.12 20.01
N GLU A 69 -5.23 -8.43 19.59
CA GLU A 69 -5.69 -9.82 19.35
C GLU A 69 -5.33 -10.33 17.96
N ARG A 70 -5.24 -9.45 16.98
CA ARG A 70 -4.91 -9.86 15.60
C ARG A 70 -3.40 -10.04 15.39
N LYS A 71 -3.05 -10.99 14.54
CA LYS A 71 -1.71 -11.05 13.96
C LYS A 71 -1.52 -9.90 12.97
N CYS A 72 -0.38 -9.19 13.06
CA CYS A 72 -0.09 -8.10 12.13
C CYS A 72 0.20 -8.68 10.73
N PHE A 73 -0.64 -8.36 9.76
CA PHE A 73 -0.54 -8.85 8.38
C PHE A 73 0.64 -8.25 7.58
N LEU A 74 1.31 -7.22 8.11
CA LEU A 74 2.51 -6.64 7.49
C LEU A 74 3.80 -7.30 7.98
N CYS A 75 3.77 -8.02 9.13
CA CYS A 75 4.90 -8.81 9.58
C CYS A 75 5.15 -9.99 8.65
N ALA A 76 6.42 -10.25 8.32
CA ALA A 76 6.79 -11.26 7.32
C ALA A 76 6.21 -12.65 7.62
N GLU A 77 6.24 -13.06 8.89
CA GLU A 77 5.74 -14.35 9.37
C GLU A 77 4.22 -14.54 9.28
N ASN A 78 3.48 -13.46 9.05
CA ASN A 78 2.02 -13.49 8.98
C ASN A 78 1.47 -13.21 7.58
N ARG A 79 2.34 -12.95 6.61
CA ARG A 79 1.94 -12.72 5.21
C ARG A 79 1.47 -14.02 4.57
N PRO A 80 0.57 -13.95 3.58
CA PRO A 80 0.25 -15.13 2.77
C PRO A 80 1.52 -15.72 2.12
N GLU A 81 1.66 -17.03 2.06
CA GLU A 81 2.82 -17.71 1.46
C GLU A 81 3.06 -17.28 0.00
N VAL A 82 1.98 -16.96 -0.73
CA VAL A 82 2.04 -16.51 -2.11
C VAL A 82 2.55 -15.07 -2.25
N GLN A 83 2.54 -14.28 -1.16
CA GLN A 83 2.95 -12.87 -1.21
C GLN A 83 4.46 -12.72 -1.13
N GLU A 84 5.09 -12.54 -2.26
CA GLU A 84 6.50 -12.16 -2.34
C GLU A 84 6.69 -10.65 -2.26
N GLY A 85 7.90 -10.23 -1.91
CA GLY A 85 8.26 -8.83 -1.82
C GLY A 85 9.68 -8.53 -2.26
N LEU A 86 9.94 -7.28 -2.63
CA LEU A 86 11.28 -6.80 -2.97
C LEU A 86 11.88 -6.07 -1.77
N PRO A 87 13.04 -6.51 -1.25
CA PRO A 87 13.72 -5.83 -0.16
C PRO A 87 14.32 -4.49 -0.63
N ASP A 88 14.19 -3.46 0.20
CA ASP A 88 14.76 -2.12 0.00
C ASP A 88 15.30 -1.59 1.33
N GLY A 89 16.48 -2.01 1.72
CA GLY A 89 17.07 -1.67 3.01
C GLY A 89 16.24 -2.16 4.18
N SER A 90 15.72 -1.23 4.98
CA SER A 90 14.84 -1.54 6.13
C SER A 90 13.37 -1.73 5.76
N TYR A 91 13.04 -1.71 4.48
CA TYR A 91 11.69 -1.81 3.94
C TYR A 91 11.56 -3.01 3.01
N THR A 92 10.31 -3.41 2.76
CA THR A 92 9.97 -4.40 1.74
C THR A 92 8.82 -3.87 0.91
N TRP A 93 8.96 -3.83 -0.43
CA TRP A 93 7.86 -3.51 -1.33
C TRP A 93 6.98 -4.75 -1.50
N LEU A 94 5.69 -4.58 -1.24
CA LEU A 94 4.65 -5.60 -1.41
C LEU A 94 3.56 -5.05 -2.31
N ILE A 95 2.94 -5.87 -3.12
CA ILE A 95 1.69 -5.44 -3.77
C ILE A 95 0.60 -5.27 -2.72
N ASN A 96 -0.26 -4.26 -2.88
CA ASN A 96 -1.43 -4.12 -2.04
C ASN A 96 -2.56 -5.01 -2.60
N PRO A 97 -3.02 -6.04 -1.87
CA PRO A 97 -4.04 -6.95 -2.39
C PRO A 97 -5.45 -6.33 -2.49
N PHE A 98 -5.65 -5.14 -1.93
CA PHE A 98 -6.90 -4.37 -2.01
C PHE A 98 -6.63 -3.00 -2.65
N PRO A 99 -6.36 -2.96 -3.96
CA PRO A 99 -5.87 -1.76 -4.62
C PRO A 99 -6.91 -0.64 -4.68
N ILE A 100 -6.40 0.61 -4.74
CA ILE A 100 -7.15 1.81 -5.18
C ILE A 100 -6.55 2.38 -6.46
N PHE A 101 -5.32 1.98 -6.78
CA PHE A 101 -4.61 2.36 -8.00
C PHE A 101 -4.39 1.13 -8.87
N PRO A 102 -4.30 1.27 -10.20
CA PRO A 102 -3.91 0.18 -11.10
C PRO A 102 -2.57 -0.48 -10.73
N GLU A 103 -1.65 0.29 -10.16
CA GLU A 103 -0.40 -0.18 -9.58
C GLU A 103 -0.33 0.33 -8.15
N HIS A 104 -0.53 -0.54 -7.16
CA HIS A 104 -0.64 -0.16 -5.75
C HIS A 104 0.25 -1.05 -4.88
N PHE A 105 1.14 -0.41 -4.12
CA PHE A 105 2.08 -1.07 -3.22
C PHE A 105 1.91 -0.63 -1.78
N THR A 106 2.27 -1.53 -0.88
CA THR A 106 2.45 -1.27 0.55
C THR A 106 3.91 -1.54 0.88
N ILE A 107 4.57 -0.62 1.59
CA ILE A 107 6.01 -0.64 1.83
C ILE A 107 6.24 -0.62 3.35
N PRO A 108 6.04 -1.75 4.05
CA PRO A 108 6.28 -1.84 5.48
C PRO A 108 7.77 -1.79 5.82
N VAL A 109 8.05 -1.25 7.01
CA VAL A 109 9.35 -1.45 7.68
C VAL A 109 9.47 -2.94 8.04
N ASN A 110 10.66 -3.52 7.92
CA ASN A 110 10.87 -4.95 8.19
C ASN A 110 10.65 -5.33 9.66
N LYS A 111 10.74 -4.35 10.58
CA LYS A 111 10.45 -4.53 12.01
C LYS A 111 9.05 -4.06 12.35
N HIS A 112 8.38 -4.75 13.27
CA HIS A 112 7.10 -4.28 13.80
C HIS A 112 7.30 -3.04 14.67
N LEU A 113 7.00 -1.87 14.10
CA LEU A 113 7.16 -0.56 14.74
C LEU A 113 5.88 0.26 14.52
N PRO A 114 5.48 1.14 15.46
CA PRO A 114 4.27 1.96 15.32
C PRO A 114 4.28 2.81 14.04
N GLN A 115 3.08 3.04 13.46
CA GLN A 115 2.85 3.84 12.26
C GLN A 115 3.07 5.34 12.56
N LEU A 116 4.33 5.77 12.61
CA LEU A 116 4.74 7.14 12.82
C LEU A 116 5.65 7.61 11.70
N ILE A 117 5.39 8.80 11.18
CA ILE A 117 6.22 9.42 10.12
C ILE A 117 7.53 10.01 10.68
N GLU A 118 7.55 10.32 11.98
CA GLU A 118 8.73 10.86 12.66
C GLU A 118 9.95 9.98 12.40
N LYS A 119 11.07 10.61 12.06
CA LYS A 119 12.36 9.97 11.69
C LYS A 119 12.33 9.10 10.43
N ARG A 120 11.20 9.02 9.69
CA ARG A 120 11.06 8.22 8.46
C ARG A 120 10.75 9.05 7.22
N PHE A 121 10.55 10.37 7.36
CA PHE A 121 10.27 11.22 6.21
C PHE A 121 11.39 11.20 5.17
N GLY A 122 12.66 11.19 5.61
CA GLY A 122 13.81 11.04 4.72
C GLY A 122 13.80 9.72 3.94
N ASP A 123 13.36 8.62 4.56
CA ASP A 123 13.21 7.33 3.86
C ASP A 123 12.11 7.40 2.79
N MET A 124 10.99 8.06 3.09
CA MET A 124 9.92 8.28 2.12
C MET A 124 10.42 9.01 0.87
N LEU A 125 11.22 10.08 1.06
CA LEU A 125 11.82 10.82 -0.06
C LEU A 125 12.81 9.95 -0.86
N ARG A 126 13.64 9.15 -0.18
CA ARG A 126 14.59 8.22 -0.81
C ARG A 126 13.87 7.16 -1.66
N LEU A 127 12.81 6.58 -1.13
CA LEU A 127 11.98 5.60 -1.84
C LEU A 127 11.30 6.23 -3.06
N ALA A 128 10.74 7.45 -2.90
CA ALA A 128 10.11 8.18 -4.00
C ALA A 128 11.10 8.53 -5.12
N GLN A 129 12.33 8.90 -4.76
CA GLN A 129 13.39 9.19 -5.75
C GLN A 129 13.79 7.95 -6.54
N ALA A 130 13.82 6.77 -5.91
CA ALA A 130 14.21 5.53 -6.58
C ALA A 130 13.10 4.99 -7.50
N ALA A 131 11.85 5.18 -7.11
CA ALA A 131 10.66 4.69 -7.83
C ALA A 131 9.85 5.88 -8.38
N GLU A 132 10.44 6.68 -9.25
CA GLU A 132 9.94 7.97 -9.72
C GLU A 132 8.60 7.95 -10.46
N HIS A 133 8.18 6.79 -10.99
CA HIS A 133 6.88 6.64 -11.64
C HIS A 133 5.71 6.57 -10.65
N TYR A 134 5.99 6.44 -9.35
CA TYR A 134 4.99 6.33 -8.31
C TYR A 134 4.90 7.60 -7.46
N VAL A 135 3.71 7.83 -6.91
CA VAL A 135 3.48 8.76 -5.82
C VAL A 135 3.53 7.97 -4.52
N LEU A 136 4.43 8.33 -3.62
CA LEU A 136 4.46 7.77 -2.28
C LEU A 136 3.58 8.60 -1.34
N PHE A 137 2.85 7.91 -0.47
CA PHE A 137 1.98 8.55 0.51
C PHE A 137 1.99 7.82 1.84
N TYR A 138 1.52 8.49 2.86
CA TYR A 138 1.49 8.03 4.24
C TYR A 138 0.12 8.28 4.85
N ASN A 139 -0.48 7.25 5.42
CA ASN A 139 -1.67 7.35 6.24
C ASN A 139 -1.29 7.25 7.71
N GLY A 140 -1.55 8.30 8.48
CA GLY A 140 -1.30 8.30 9.92
C GLY A 140 -2.17 7.31 10.69
N PRO A 141 -1.78 6.94 11.92
CA PRO A 141 -2.46 5.89 12.70
C PRO A 141 -3.90 6.24 13.07
N LYS A 142 -4.28 7.52 13.03
CA LYS A 142 -5.65 8.00 13.26
C LYS A 142 -6.29 8.62 12.01
N CYS A 143 -5.70 8.38 10.84
CA CYS A 143 -6.09 8.96 9.55
C CYS A 143 -6.31 7.87 8.49
N GLY A 144 -6.96 6.78 8.86
CA GLY A 144 -7.36 5.72 7.93
C GLY A 144 -6.33 4.62 7.68
N ALA A 145 -5.21 4.58 8.41
CA ALA A 145 -4.29 3.45 8.34
C ALA A 145 -4.97 2.17 8.86
N SER A 146 -5.01 1.10 8.04
CA SER A 146 -5.52 -0.22 8.44
C SER A 146 -4.54 -1.01 9.32
N ALA A 147 -3.27 -0.61 9.36
CA ALA A 147 -2.23 -1.13 10.24
C ALA A 147 -1.56 0.02 11.03
N PRO A 148 -2.25 0.64 11.99
CA PRO A 148 -1.69 1.74 12.79
C PRO A 148 -0.59 1.29 13.76
N ASP A 149 -0.44 0.00 13.94
CA ASP A 149 0.55 -0.69 14.75
C ASP A 149 1.84 -1.05 14.00
N HIS A 150 1.87 -0.92 12.67
CA HIS A 150 3.04 -1.27 11.86
C HIS A 150 3.39 -0.18 10.85
N ALA A 151 4.57 0.42 11.00
CA ALA A 151 5.03 1.50 10.13
C ALA A 151 5.16 1.06 8.67
N HIS A 152 4.50 1.79 7.78
CA HIS A 152 4.52 1.53 6.35
C HIS A 152 4.25 2.80 5.55
N PHE A 153 4.75 2.85 4.33
CA PHE A 153 4.33 3.75 3.28
C PHE A 153 3.46 3.01 2.27
N GLN A 154 2.85 3.75 1.39
CA GLN A 154 2.16 3.22 0.23
C GLN A 154 2.65 3.94 -1.03
N ALA A 155 2.53 3.28 -2.17
CA ALA A 155 2.84 3.86 -3.47
C ALA A 155 1.75 3.52 -4.47
N GLY A 156 1.40 4.49 -5.31
CA GLY A 156 0.45 4.32 -6.41
C GLY A 156 0.99 4.98 -7.68
N ASN A 157 0.55 4.52 -8.84
CA ASN A 157 0.98 5.11 -10.10
C ASN A 157 0.52 6.56 -10.24
N LYS A 158 1.34 7.39 -10.88
CA LYS A 158 1.01 8.77 -11.22
C LYS A 158 -0.12 8.84 -12.24
N GLY A 159 -0.86 9.94 -12.25
CA GLY A 159 -1.92 10.20 -13.22
C GLY A 159 -3.26 9.52 -12.92
N PHE A 160 -3.43 9.03 -11.72
CA PHE A 160 -4.67 8.45 -11.25
C PHE A 160 -5.68 9.55 -10.84
#